data_3a5cf87741440e740df42c538205cfd9
#
_entry.id   3a5cf87741440e740df42c538205cfd9
#
_cell.length_a   1.000
_cell.length_b   1.000
_cell.length_c   1.000
_cell.angle_alpha   90.00
_cell.angle_beta   90.00
_cell.angle_gamma   90.00
#
_symmetry.space_group_name_H-M   'P 1'
#
loop_
_entity.id
_entity.type
_entity.pdbx_description
1 polymer ?
#
loop_
_entity_poly.entity_id
_entity_poly.type
_entity_poly.pdbx_seq_one_letter_code
_entity_poly.pdbx_strand_id
1 'polypeptide(L)'
;MDVKEFQEELKRRSAMVHSNLGRSVTNACQLVENTAKLGMTNTETDPTKAYKRGTRTHYASQEGSYPAVDYGPLRQSITHYVEQDGSTVVGRVGTNMTEGLMTELGTSKMAPRPWLRPSLEINRDKIRELIVSAISGREVEISTETGE
;
A
#
# COMPACT_ATOMS: atom_id res chain seq x y z
N MET A 1 27.63 3.92 -35.02
CA MET A 1 26.29 3.39 -34.71
C MET A 1 25.38 3.69 -35.88
N ASP A 2 24.90 2.66 -36.54
CA ASP A 2 23.92 2.80 -37.62
C ASP A 2 22.55 3.18 -37.05
N VAL A 3 21.71 3.83 -37.88
CA VAL A 3 20.35 4.25 -37.48
C VAL A 3 19.51 3.06 -37.00
N LYS A 4 19.66 1.89 -37.58
CA LYS A 4 18.99 0.66 -37.18
C LYS A 4 19.45 0.21 -35.79
N GLU A 5 20.74 0.17 -35.54
CA GLU A 5 21.33 -0.17 -34.26
C GLU A 5 20.84 0.77 -33.15
N PHE A 6 20.77 2.07 -33.46
CA PHE A 6 20.24 3.06 -32.52
C PHE A 6 18.76 2.85 -32.21
N GLN A 7 17.94 2.53 -33.21
CA GLN A 7 16.52 2.24 -33.01
C GLN A 7 16.30 0.99 -32.18
N GLU A 8 17.09 -0.06 -32.38
CA GLU A 8 17.01 -1.29 -31.61
C GLU A 8 17.44 -1.07 -30.16
N GLU A 9 18.50 -0.30 -29.94
CA GLU A 9 18.96 0.06 -28.60
C GLU A 9 17.91 0.90 -27.86
N LEU A 10 17.24 1.85 -28.50
CA LEU A 10 16.13 2.61 -27.93
C LEU A 10 14.97 1.72 -27.54
N LYS A 11 14.58 0.78 -28.40
CA LYS A 11 13.51 -0.18 -28.09
C LYS A 11 13.86 -1.06 -26.89
N ARG A 12 15.10 -1.55 -26.84
CA ARG A 12 15.61 -2.37 -25.74
C ARG A 12 15.59 -1.61 -24.43
N ARG A 13 16.08 -0.36 -24.40
CA ARG A 13 16.06 0.49 -23.20
C ARG A 13 14.65 0.83 -22.74
N SER A 14 13.78 1.16 -23.70
CA SER A 14 12.37 1.43 -23.40
C SER A 14 11.70 0.22 -22.74
N ALA A 15 11.89 -0.97 -23.30
CA ALA A 15 11.33 -2.20 -22.74
C ALA A 15 11.88 -2.51 -21.33
N MET A 16 13.18 -2.27 -21.12
CA MET A 16 13.82 -2.47 -19.81
C MET A 16 13.26 -1.50 -18.76
N VAL A 17 13.17 -0.22 -19.08
CA VAL A 17 12.58 0.80 -18.18
C VAL A 17 11.14 0.44 -17.84
N HIS A 18 10.38 -0.01 -18.82
CA HIS A 18 8.97 -0.41 -18.63
C HIS A 18 8.82 -1.60 -17.67
N SER A 19 9.65 -2.63 -17.86
CA SER A 19 9.70 -3.79 -16.97
C SER A 19 10.12 -3.40 -15.55
N ASN A 20 11.14 -2.57 -15.41
CA ASN A 20 11.61 -2.07 -14.11
C ASN A 20 10.54 -1.23 -13.41
N LEU A 21 9.82 -0.39 -14.16
CA LEU A 21 8.75 0.42 -13.62
C LEU A 21 7.60 -0.45 -13.10
N GLY A 22 7.20 -1.50 -13.82
CA GLY A 22 6.19 -2.45 -13.37
C GLY A 22 6.56 -3.10 -12.03
N ARG A 23 7.80 -3.58 -11.91
CA ARG A 23 8.32 -4.16 -10.65
C ARG A 23 8.35 -3.14 -9.51
N SER A 24 8.80 -1.91 -9.79
CA SER A 24 8.88 -0.86 -8.76
C SER A 24 7.51 -0.42 -8.28
N VAL A 25 6.52 -0.33 -9.16
CA VAL A 25 5.14 -0.04 -8.78
C VAL A 25 4.54 -1.19 -7.94
N THR A 26 4.82 -2.44 -8.29
CA THR A 26 4.40 -3.60 -7.49
C THR A 26 5.01 -3.54 -6.09
N ASN A 27 6.30 -3.29 -5.98
CA ASN A 27 6.99 -3.15 -4.69
C ASN A 27 6.43 -1.99 -3.86
N ALA A 28 6.13 -0.85 -4.52
CA ALA A 28 5.51 0.30 -3.87
C ALA A 28 4.12 -0.04 -3.31
N CYS A 29 3.31 -0.76 -4.07
CA CYS A 29 1.99 -1.22 -3.62
C CYS A 29 2.09 -2.20 -2.45
N GLN A 30 3.02 -3.16 -2.49
CA GLN A 30 3.28 -4.08 -1.38
C GLN A 30 3.70 -3.33 -0.12
N LEU A 31 4.54 -2.31 -0.25
CA LEU A 31 4.99 -1.49 0.87
C LEU A 31 3.80 -0.79 1.56
N VAL A 32 2.90 -0.19 0.79
CA VAL A 32 1.69 0.46 1.31
C VAL A 32 0.74 -0.57 1.96
N GLU A 33 0.51 -1.71 1.30
CA GLU A 33 -0.31 -2.80 1.83
C GLU A 33 0.22 -3.31 3.16
N ASN A 34 1.52 -3.59 3.25
CA ASN A 34 2.17 -4.06 4.46
C ASN A 34 2.09 -3.03 5.59
N THR A 35 2.33 -1.75 5.29
CA THR A 35 2.21 -0.66 6.26
C THR A 35 0.79 -0.56 6.82
N ALA A 36 -0.24 -0.68 5.95
CA ALA A 36 -1.63 -0.67 6.38
C ALA A 36 -1.96 -1.86 7.31
N LYS A 37 -1.53 -3.06 6.94
CA LYS A 37 -1.76 -4.28 7.74
C LYS A 37 -1.04 -4.24 9.08
N LEU A 38 0.20 -3.77 9.10
CA LEU A 38 0.98 -3.60 10.34
C LEU A 38 0.39 -2.51 11.23
N GLY A 39 -0.01 -1.38 10.65
CA GLY A 39 -0.66 -0.30 11.37
C GLY A 39 -1.92 -0.77 12.11
N MET A 40 -2.77 -1.57 11.44
CA MET A 40 -3.94 -2.18 12.08
C MET A 40 -3.57 -3.19 13.17
N THR A 41 -2.50 -3.94 12.99
CA THR A 41 -2.07 -4.96 13.96
C THR A 41 -1.50 -4.33 15.23
N ASN A 42 -0.74 -3.25 15.07
CA ASN A 42 0.02 -2.61 16.15
C ASN A 42 -0.70 -1.43 16.80
N THR A 43 -1.91 -1.07 16.32
CA THR A 43 -2.64 0.05 16.87
C THR A 43 -3.14 -0.26 18.28
N GLU A 44 -3.03 0.74 19.17
CA GLU A 44 -3.54 0.63 20.53
C GLU A 44 -5.07 0.75 20.53
N THR A 45 -5.69 -0.01 21.43
CA THR A 45 -7.12 0.04 21.65
C THR A 45 -7.47 0.96 22.83
N ASP A 46 -8.62 1.62 22.72
CA ASP A 46 -9.15 2.47 23.79
C ASP A 46 -10.00 1.63 24.75
N PRO A 47 -9.57 1.43 26.00
CA PRO A 47 -10.30 0.60 26.97
C PRO A 47 -11.69 1.16 27.33
N THR A 48 -11.94 2.44 27.04
CA THR A 48 -13.23 3.07 27.28
C THR A 48 -14.24 2.85 26.15
N LYS A 49 -13.77 2.41 24.97
CA LYS A 49 -14.60 2.20 23.77
C LYS A 49 -14.82 0.72 23.49
N ALA A 50 -15.38 0.01 24.48
CA ALA A 50 -15.73 -1.39 24.35
C ALA A 50 -17.11 -1.59 23.72
N TYR A 51 -17.23 -2.55 22.80
CA TYR A 51 -18.51 -3.01 22.30
C TYR A 51 -18.56 -4.54 22.18
N LYS A 52 -19.75 -5.10 22.33
CA LYS A 52 -19.93 -6.55 22.27
C LYS A 52 -20.27 -7.02 20.87
N ARG A 53 -19.59 -8.09 20.43
CA ARG A 53 -19.96 -8.88 19.27
C ARG A 53 -20.16 -10.33 19.69
N GLY A 54 -21.42 -10.73 19.86
CA GLY A 54 -21.75 -12.03 20.45
C GLY A 54 -21.23 -12.15 21.88
N THR A 55 -20.41 -13.15 22.13
CA THR A 55 -19.80 -13.41 23.46
C THR A 55 -18.49 -12.65 23.70
N ARG A 56 -17.92 -12.01 22.66
CA ARG A 56 -16.65 -11.28 22.77
C ARG A 56 -16.85 -9.80 22.98
N THR A 57 -15.95 -9.21 23.76
CA THR A 57 -15.81 -7.76 23.87
C THR A 57 -14.66 -7.33 22.94
N HIS A 58 -14.93 -6.38 22.06
CA HIS A 58 -13.93 -5.73 21.23
C HIS A 58 -13.72 -4.30 21.71
N TYR A 59 -12.48 -3.86 21.67
CA TYR A 59 -12.09 -2.49 21.99
C TYR A 59 -11.67 -1.76 20.72
N ALA A 60 -12.35 -0.66 20.43
CA ALA A 60 -12.01 0.16 19.28
C ALA A 60 -10.67 0.89 19.50
N SER A 61 -9.98 1.22 18.43
CA SER A 61 -8.84 2.14 18.49
C SER A 61 -9.29 3.58 18.73
N GLN A 62 -8.34 4.45 19.02
CA GLN A 62 -8.60 5.89 19.10
C GLN A 62 -8.97 6.47 17.74
N GLU A 63 -9.70 7.58 17.76
CA GLU A 63 -10.05 8.33 16.56
C GLU A 63 -8.78 8.87 15.88
N GLY A 64 -8.71 8.82 14.56
CA GLY A 64 -7.55 9.22 13.79
C GLY A 64 -6.39 8.21 13.74
N SER A 65 -6.41 7.15 14.55
CA SER A 65 -5.45 6.04 14.48
C SER A 65 -5.93 4.95 13.52
N TYR A 66 -5.06 3.97 13.21
CA TYR A 66 -5.47 2.80 12.44
C TYR A 66 -6.62 2.06 13.13
N PRO A 67 -7.57 1.47 12.36
CA PRO A 67 -8.62 0.66 12.96
C PRO A 67 -8.03 -0.57 13.64
N ALA A 68 -8.50 -0.85 14.87
CA ALA A 68 -8.08 -2.05 15.58
C ALA A 68 -8.65 -3.32 14.93
N VAL A 69 -7.85 -4.37 14.91
CA VAL A 69 -8.27 -5.68 14.39
C VAL A 69 -9.25 -6.33 15.36
N ASP A 70 -10.48 -6.61 14.88
CA ASP A 70 -11.47 -7.41 15.62
C ASP A 70 -11.29 -8.90 15.29
N TYR A 71 -11.81 -9.34 14.13
CA TYR A 71 -11.62 -10.71 13.63
C TYR A 71 -10.60 -10.81 12.50
N GLY A 72 -10.13 -9.70 12.01
CA GLY A 72 -9.15 -9.62 10.94
C GLY A 72 -9.66 -9.60 9.49
N PRO A 73 -10.97 -9.69 9.16
CA PRO A 73 -11.41 -9.73 7.76
C PRO A 73 -10.98 -8.51 6.97
N LEU A 74 -11.13 -7.30 7.54
CA LEU A 74 -10.70 -6.07 6.89
C LEU A 74 -9.21 -6.09 6.59
N ARG A 75 -8.37 -6.41 7.56
CA ARG A 75 -6.91 -6.51 7.37
C ARG A 75 -6.54 -7.55 6.30
N GLN A 76 -7.22 -8.70 6.29
CA GLN A 76 -6.98 -9.77 5.32
C GLN A 76 -7.43 -9.40 3.92
N SER A 77 -8.48 -8.57 3.79
CA SER A 77 -9.02 -8.15 2.49
C SER A 77 -8.20 -7.06 1.80
N ILE A 78 -7.28 -6.40 2.52
CA ILE A 78 -6.40 -5.40 1.91
C ILE A 78 -5.47 -6.11 0.93
N THR A 79 -5.49 -5.64 -0.30
CA THR A 79 -4.69 -6.19 -1.39
C THR A 79 -4.25 -5.09 -2.35
N HIS A 80 -3.36 -5.43 -3.25
CA HIS A 80 -2.94 -4.53 -4.31
C HIS A 80 -3.12 -5.18 -5.68
N TYR A 81 -3.20 -4.32 -6.67
CA TYR A 81 -3.31 -4.69 -8.07
C TYR A 81 -2.48 -3.73 -8.93
N VAL A 82 -1.75 -4.26 -9.88
CA VAL A 82 -0.93 -3.47 -10.81
C VAL A 82 -1.38 -3.76 -12.23
N GLU A 83 -1.69 -2.71 -12.96
CA GLU A 83 -2.12 -2.74 -14.34
C GLU A 83 -1.08 -2.04 -15.21
N GLN A 84 -0.79 -2.64 -16.35
CA GLN A 84 0.10 -2.08 -17.35
C GLN A 84 -0.68 -1.90 -18.65
N ASP A 85 -0.75 -0.66 -19.13
CA ASP A 85 -1.38 -0.32 -20.40
C ASP A 85 -0.43 0.57 -21.21
N GLY A 86 0.11 0.02 -22.31
CA GLY A 86 1.07 0.70 -23.15
C GLY A 86 2.27 1.24 -22.37
N SER A 87 2.39 2.54 -22.26
CA SER A 87 3.48 3.23 -21.52
C SER A 87 3.13 3.57 -20.07
N THR A 88 1.92 3.24 -19.62
CA THR A 88 1.42 3.59 -18.30
C THR A 88 1.40 2.37 -17.38
N VAL A 89 1.88 2.54 -16.15
CA VAL A 89 1.80 1.55 -15.08
C VAL A 89 1.03 2.15 -13.92
N VAL A 90 -0.05 1.50 -13.52
CA VAL A 90 -0.91 1.97 -12.43
C VAL A 90 -0.98 0.91 -11.34
N GLY A 91 -0.57 1.29 -10.14
CA GLY A 91 -0.74 0.47 -8.93
C GLY A 91 -1.95 0.94 -8.13
N ARG A 92 -2.73 0.01 -7.63
CA ARG A 92 -3.88 0.27 -6.75
C ARG A 92 -3.75 -0.58 -5.50
N VAL A 93 -3.99 0.04 -4.35
CA VAL A 93 -4.06 -0.64 -3.05
C VAL A 93 -5.41 -0.35 -2.44
N GLY A 94 -6.07 -1.35 -1.89
CA GLY A 94 -7.40 -1.16 -1.33
C GLY A 94 -8.02 -2.43 -0.78
N THR A 95 -9.31 -2.35 -0.52
CA THR A 95 -10.17 -3.45 -0.08
C THR A 95 -11.51 -3.40 -0.80
N ASN A 96 -12.14 -4.53 -0.96
CA ASN A 96 -13.52 -4.64 -1.45
C ASN A 96 -14.55 -4.61 -0.31
N MET A 97 -14.13 -4.49 0.95
CA MET A 97 -15.02 -4.44 2.10
C MET A 97 -15.52 -3.01 2.38
N THR A 98 -16.81 -2.88 2.58
CA THR A 98 -17.45 -1.59 2.93
C THR A 98 -16.90 -1.00 4.23
N GLU A 99 -16.52 -1.85 5.19
CA GLU A 99 -15.89 -1.45 6.44
C GLU A 99 -14.59 -0.67 6.21
N GLY A 100 -13.84 -0.99 5.15
CA GLY A 100 -12.63 -0.26 4.79
C GLY A 100 -12.91 1.19 4.43
N LEU A 101 -13.98 1.44 3.68
CA LEU A 101 -14.42 2.79 3.34
C LEU A 101 -14.94 3.54 4.58
N MET A 102 -15.76 2.86 5.39
CA MET A 102 -16.33 3.44 6.61
C MET A 102 -15.26 3.81 7.64
N THR A 103 -14.23 3.00 7.79
CA THR A 103 -13.13 3.30 8.70
C THR A 103 -12.23 4.41 8.17
N GLU A 104 -11.94 4.44 6.86
CA GLU A 104 -11.11 5.47 6.25
C GLU A 104 -11.74 6.87 6.35
N LEU A 105 -13.01 6.98 6.02
CA LEU A 105 -13.71 8.26 5.92
C LEU A 105 -14.56 8.62 7.15
N GLY A 106 -14.83 7.65 7.99
CA GLY A 106 -15.82 7.77 9.06
C GLY A 106 -17.25 7.67 8.55
N THR A 107 -18.19 7.74 9.47
CA THR A 107 -19.63 7.79 9.21
C THR A 107 -20.29 8.87 10.07
N SER A 108 -21.59 9.08 9.92
CA SER A 108 -22.35 10.01 10.80
C SER A 108 -22.29 9.63 12.29
N LYS A 109 -21.92 8.38 12.59
CA LYS A 109 -21.89 7.83 13.97
C LYS A 109 -20.48 7.42 14.44
N MET A 110 -19.48 7.49 13.56
CA MET A 110 -18.12 7.04 13.85
C MET A 110 -17.11 8.00 13.24
N ALA A 111 -16.21 8.51 14.07
CA ALA A 111 -15.10 9.31 13.59
C ALA A 111 -14.13 8.48 12.72
N PRO A 112 -13.44 9.11 11.75
CA PRO A 112 -12.49 8.40 10.89
C PRO A 112 -11.38 7.69 11.67
N ARG A 113 -11.04 6.50 11.19
CA ARG A 113 -9.84 5.74 11.56
C ARG A 113 -9.11 5.38 10.28
N PRO A 114 -8.38 6.34 9.70
CA PRO A 114 -7.77 6.16 8.39
C PRO A 114 -6.66 5.13 8.43
N TRP A 115 -6.59 4.30 7.40
CA TRP A 115 -5.59 3.25 7.26
C TRP A 115 -4.84 3.31 5.93
N LEU A 116 -5.50 3.75 4.86
CA LEU A 116 -4.91 3.79 3.53
C LEU A 116 -4.08 5.06 3.32
N ARG A 117 -4.66 6.21 3.61
CA ARG A 117 -4.01 7.51 3.44
C ARG A 117 -2.72 7.63 4.26
N PRO A 118 -2.69 7.35 5.58
CA PRO A 118 -1.44 7.43 6.34
C PRO A 118 -0.41 6.41 5.87
N SER A 119 -0.82 5.21 5.44
CA SER A 119 0.09 4.20 4.89
C SER A 119 0.75 4.66 3.59
N LEU A 120 0.03 5.39 2.75
CA LEU A 120 0.61 5.98 1.55
C LEU A 120 1.56 7.13 1.88
N GLU A 121 1.17 8.02 2.80
CA GLU A 121 1.96 9.21 3.15
C GLU A 121 3.28 8.85 3.83
N ILE A 122 3.29 7.89 4.74
CA ILE A 122 4.51 7.38 5.39
C ILE A 122 5.51 6.85 4.37
N ASN A 123 5.04 6.21 3.31
CA ASN A 123 5.88 5.58 2.30
C ASN A 123 6.16 6.46 1.06
N ARG A 124 5.67 7.68 1.03
CA ARG A 124 5.74 8.57 -0.14
C ARG A 124 7.15 8.73 -0.69
N ASP A 125 8.14 8.99 0.16
CA ASP A 125 9.53 9.21 -0.26
C ASP A 125 10.15 7.91 -0.76
N LYS A 126 9.89 6.79 -0.11
CA LYS A 126 10.36 5.47 -0.55
C LYS A 126 9.76 5.06 -1.89
N ILE A 127 8.48 5.32 -2.10
CA ILE A 127 7.79 5.10 -3.38
C ILE A 127 8.45 5.94 -4.47
N ARG A 128 8.74 7.22 -4.20
CA ARG A 128 9.43 8.10 -5.15
C ARG A 128 10.81 7.56 -5.51
N GLU A 129 11.60 7.12 -4.53
CA GLU A 129 12.91 6.51 -4.75
C GLU A 129 12.82 5.28 -5.65
N LEU A 130 11.88 4.38 -5.40
CA LEU A 130 11.64 3.17 -6.21
C LEU A 130 11.35 3.52 -7.67
N ILE A 131 10.51 4.52 -7.91
CA ILE A 131 10.14 4.95 -9.27
C ILE A 131 11.31 5.63 -9.96
N VAL A 132 12.03 6.54 -9.31
CA VAL A 132 13.20 7.23 -9.87
C VAL A 132 14.29 6.22 -10.23
N SER A 133 14.53 5.23 -9.38
CA SER A 133 15.52 4.18 -9.63
C SER A 133 15.14 3.31 -10.82
N ALA A 134 13.86 2.97 -10.98
CA ALA A 134 13.37 2.22 -12.13
C ALA A 134 13.64 2.95 -13.46
N ILE A 135 13.43 4.26 -13.48
CA ILE A 135 13.63 5.10 -14.66
C ILE A 135 15.12 5.29 -14.96
N SER A 136 15.94 5.47 -13.92
CA SER A 136 17.40 5.71 -14.07
C SER A 136 18.21 4.44 -14.26
N GLY A 137 17.59 3.26 -14.20
CA GLY A 137 18.27 1.97 -14.34
C GLY A 137 19.16 1.60 -13.15
N ARG A 138 18.96 2.25 -11.99
CA ARG A 138 19.62 1.88 -10.73
C ARG A 138 18.76 0.86 -9.99
N GLU A 139 19.36 -0.22 -9.52
CA GLU A 139 18.69 -1.14 -8.61
C GLU A 139 18.67 -0.53 -7.20
N VAL A 140 17.46 -0.45 -6.61
CA VAL A 140 17.31 -0.16 -5.18
C VAL A 140 17.13 -1.49 -4.47
N GLU A 141 18.10 -1.86 -3.66
CA GLU A 141 17.93 -2.97 -2.73
C GLU A 141 16.89 -2.55 -1.67
N ILE A 142 15.79 -3.27 -1.65
CA ILE A 142 14.81 -3.15 -0.57
C ILE A 142 15.35 -3.98 0.59
N SER A 143 15.95 -3.32 1.58
CA SER A 143 16.22 -3.96 2.86
C SER A 143 14.86 -4.33 3.48
N THR A 144 14.48 -5.58 3.38
CA THR A 144 13.45 -6.15 4.24
C THR A 144 14.05 -6.27 5.63
N GLU A 145 13.92 -5.23 6.44
CA GLU A 145 14.10 -5.38 7.87
C GLU A 145 12.94 -6.27 8.37
N THR A 146 13.21 -7.56 8.39
CA THR A 146 12.48 -8.50 9.23
C THR A 146 12.86 -8.16 10.66
N GLY A 147 12.02 -7.39 11.33
CA GLY A 147 12.13 -7.21 12.77
C GLY A 147 11.99 -8.57 13.46
N GLU A 148 13.05 -9.01 14.09
CA GLU A 148 13.02 -10.02 15.13
C GLU A 148 12.31 -9.50 16.39
#